data_67ebbea72e2a965448d6769d67e77dc1
#
_entry.id   67ebbea72e2a965448d6769d67e77dc1
#
_cell.length_a   1.000
_cell.length_b   1.000
_cell.length_c   1.000
_cell.angle_alpha   90.00
_cell.angle_beta   90.00
_cell.angle_gamma   90.00
#
_symmetry.space_group_name_H-M   'P 1'
#
loop_
_entity.id
_entity.type
_entity.pdbx_description
1 polymer ?
#
loop_
_entity_poly.entity_id
_entity_poly.type
_entity_poly.pdbx_seq_one_letter_code
_entity_poly.pdbx_strand_id
1 'polypeptide(L)'
;VRLLKEAGYNALRSAHNPCSKAMLRACDELGMLMMDEYVDMWYIHKTMHDYADYVLDWYEQDIRDMIEKDFNHPCVVMYSLGNEVAETGQKKGIEFFKKMYAVCKKYDADRPVTTGVNIFFNWLHALGFGVYSDKKAKENPQKKVGSEFFNNLAGITGAGFMKFMATLYPCDVKTRECYAAMDVAGYNYGILRYKKDVKKYPDRVILGSETFCSDAYRFWEFAKAHNALIGEFVWAGMDYLGEVGVGSWEYKEYAPEFTHGVGWCAPQ
;
A
#
# COMPACT_ATOMS: atom_id res chain seq x y z
N VAL A 1 18.68 2.46 3.04
CA VAL A 1 18.32 3.80 3.53
C VAL A 1 19.19 4.86 2.90
N ARG A 2 20.54 4.78 3.03
CA ARG A 2 21.46 5.82 2.52
C ARG A 2 21.29 6.08 1.03
N LEU A 3 21.25 5.05 0.19
CA LEU A 3 21.08 5.19 -1.26
C LEU A 3 19.80 5.92 -1.64
N LEU A 4 18.68 5.61 -0.95
CA LEU A 4 17.40 6.28 -1.18
C LEU A 4 17.47 7.75 -0.74
N LYS A 5 18.14 8.04 0.37
CA LYS A 5 18.33 9.44 0.79
C LYS A 5 19.22 10.23 -0.19
N GLU A 6 20.27 9.63 -0.70
CA GLU A 6 21.14 10.22 -1.74
C GLU A 6 20.37 10.46 -3.05
N ALA A 7 19.36 9.61 -3.35
CA ALA A 7 18.46 9.78 -4.48
C ALA A 7 17.37 10.88 -4.24
N GLY A 8 17.34 11.50 -3.06
CA GLY A 8 16.44 12.60 -2.73
C GLY A 8 15.17 12.23 -1.98
N TYR A 9 14.96 10.96 -1.65
CA TYR A 9 13.84 10.54 -0.81
C TYR A 9 14.05 10.98 0.65
N ASN A 10 12.95 11.35 1.33
CA ASN A 10 12.96 11.73 2.74
C ASN A 10 12.13 10.82 3.64
N ALA A 11 11.38 9.88 3.06
CA ALA A 11 10.55 8.94 3.77
C ALA A 11 10.58 7.55 3.13
N LEU A 12 10.35 6.52 3.95
CA LEU A 12 10.17 5.12 3.56
C LEU A 12 8.85 4.57 4.09
N ARG A 13 8.25 3.67 3.36
CA ARG A 13 7.15 2.81 3.80
C ARG A 13 7.65 1.37 3.88
N SER A 14 7.40 0.71 4.98
CA SER A 14 7.77 -0.71 5.18
C SER A 14 6.74 -1.65 4.53
N ALA A 15 6.67 -1.64 3.22
CA ALA A 15 5.71 -2.46 2.48
C ALA A 15 6.09 -3.96 2.51
N HIS A 16 5.25 -4.86 2.99
CA HIS A 16 3.93 -4.63 3.61
C HIS A 16 3.89 -5.38 4.96
N ASN A 17 4.79 -5.06 5.85
CA ASN A 17 4.93 -5.65 7.18
C ASN A 17 5.84 -4.80 8.08
N PRO A 18 5.80 -4.99 9.41
CA PRO A 18 6.62 -4.21 10.32
C PRO A 18 8.11 -4.32 10.02
N CYS A 19 8.78 -3.18 9.92
CA CYS A 19 10.19 -3.15 9.60
C CYS A 19 11.08 -3.60 10.78
N SER A 20 12.31 -3.97 10.48
CA SER A 20 13.25 -4.41 11.50
C SER A 20 13.76 -3.24 12.35
N LYS A 21 14.16 -3.52 13.61
CA LYS A 21 14.87 -2.54 14.47
C LYS A 21 16.14 -2.00 13.83
N ALA A 22 16.81 -2.78 12.97
CA ALA A 22 17.97 -2.31 12.22
C ALA A 22 17.61 -1.25 11.19
N MET A 23 16.47 -1.41 10.49
CA MET A 23 15.95 -0.41 9.57
C MET A 23 15.59 0.88 10.30
N LEU A 24 14.89 0.79 11.45
CA LEU A 24 14.54 1.97 12.25
C LEU A 24 15.77 2.75 12.71
N ARG A 25 16.78 2.05 13.26
CA ARG A 25 18.05 2.70 13.65
C ARG A 25 18.72 3.41 12.47
N ALA A 26 18.76 2.77 11.31
CA ALA A 26 19.33 3.40 10.12
C ALA A 26 18.51 4.62 9.66
N CYS A 27 17.20 4.60 9.82
CA CYS A 27 16.34 5.75 9.53
C CYS A 27 16.56 6.89 10.52
N ASP A 28 16.66 6.59 11.82
CA ASP A 28 16.96 7.58 12.87
C ASP A 28 18.33 8.25 12.60
N GLU A 29 19.37 7.46 12.38
CA GLU A 29 20.74 7.94 12.14
C GLU A 29 20.85 8.80 10.88
N LEU A 30 20.15 8.44 9.83
CA LEU A 30 20.20 9.13 8.54
C LEU A 30 19.14 10.22 8.38
N GLY A 31 18.21 10.35 9.33
CA GLY A 31 17.11 11.31 9.25
C GLY A 31 16.13 10.99 8.11
N MET A 32 15.80 9.72 7.91
CA MET A 32 14.74 9.25 7.02
C MET A 32 13.46 9.02 7.83
N LEU A 33 12.33 9.55 7.38
CA LEU A 33 11.04 9.28 7.99
C LEU A 33 10.57 7.86 7.65
N MET A 34 9.78 7.26 8.54
CA MET A 34 9.22 5.93 8.37
C MET A 34 7.71 5.93 8.56
N MET A 35 6.99 5.40 7.59
CA MET A 35 5.64 4.89 7.79
C MET A 35 5.74 3.37 7.98
N ASP A 36 5.60 2.90 9.23
CA ASP A 36 5.65 1.46 9.50
C ASP A 36 4.30 0.82 9.25
N GLU A 37 4.29 -0.30 8.52
CA GLU A 37 3.07 -0.96 8.07
C GLU A 37 2.88 -2.29 8.78
N TYR A 38 1.65 -2.55 9.23
CA TYR A 38 1.32 -3.75 10.01
C TYR A 38 1.29 -5.00 9.14
N VAL A 39 0.40 -5.04 8.13
CA VAL A 39 0.16 -6.29 7.40
C VAL A 39 -0.41 -6.05 6.00
N ASP A 40 -0.08 -6.94 5.08
CA ASP A 40 -0.55 -6.86 3.69
C ASP A 40 -2.01 -7.33 3.51
N MET A 41 -2.52 -8.18 4.37
CA MET A 41 -3.88 -8.72 4.30
C MET A 41 -4.60 -8.64 5.66
N TRP A 42 -5.95 -8.58 5.62
CA TRP A 42 -6.72 -8.74 6.86
C TRP A 42 -7.25 -10.17 6.97
N TYR A 43 -8.58 -10.38 6.92
CA TYR A 43 -9.19 -11.69 7.07
C TYR A 43 -9.66 -12.33 5.76
N ILE A 44 -9.44 -11.66 4.62
CA ILE A 44 -9.62 -12.24 3.27
C ILE A 44 -8.25 -12.56 2.70
N HIS A 45 -8.04 -13.81 2.35
CA HIS A 45 -6.78 -14.28 1.79
C HIS A 45 -6.43 -13.60 0.46
N LYS A 46 -5.20 -13.15 0.34
CA LYS A 46 -4.56 -12.81 -0.93
C LYS A 46 -3.90 -14.04 -1.56
N THR A 47 -3.31 -14.88 -0.75
CA THR A 47 -2.69 -16.16 -1.13
C THR A 47 -3.14 -17.27 -0.18
N MET A 48 -2.93 -18.53 -0.56
CA MET A 48 -3.42 -19.70 0.19
C MET A 48 -2.85 -19.83 1.62
N HIS A 49 -1.63 -19.35 1.84
CA HIS A 49 -0.89 -19.53 3.09
C HIS A 49 -0.40 -18.18 3.66
N ASP A 50 -1.21 -17.15 3.53
CA ASP A 50 -0.88 -15.86 4.09
C ASP A 50 -1.36 -15.71 5.56
N TYR A 51 -1.09 -14.57 6.15
CA TYR A 51 -1.36 -14.30 7.55
C TYR A 51 -2.85 -14.07 7.87
N ALA A 52 -3.74 -14.10 6.87
CA ALA A 52 -5.19 -13.85 7.07
C ALA A 52 -5.84 -14.81 8.07
N ASP A 53 -5.32 -16.05 8.19
CA ASP A 53 -5.79 -17.03 9.18
C ASP A 53 -5.59 -16.57 10.63
N TYR A 54 -4.65 -15.68 10.88
CA TYR A 54 -4.23 -15.28 12.23
C TYR A 54 -4.63 -13.87 12.62
N VAL A 55 -4.85 -12.97 11.65
CA VAL A 55 -5.07 -11.53 11.89
C VAL A 55 -6.19 -11.26 12.89
N LEU A 56 -7.32 -11.96 12.79
CA LEU A 56 -8.46 -11.73 13.70
C LEU A 56 -8.15 -12.06 15.17
N ASP A 57 -7.26 -13.01 15.41
CA ASP A 57 -6.91 -13.46 16.75
C ASP A 57 -5.72 -12.67 17.32
N TRP A 58 -4.83 -12.16 16.46
CA TRP A 58 -3.55 -11.61 16.86
C TRP A 58 -3.40 -10.09 16.64
N TYR A 59 -4.29 -9.42 15.91
CA TYR A 59 -4.10 -8.00 15.54
C TYR A 59 -3.85 -7.08 16.73
N GLU A 60 -4.47 -7.32 17.90
CA GLU A 60 -4.26 -6.47 19.08
C GLU A 60 -2.84 -6.61 19.61
N GLN A 61 -2.35 -7.84 19.66
CA GLN A 61 -0.99 -8.16 20.11
C GLN A 61 0.04 -7.63 19.13
N ASP A 62 -0.15 -7.91 17.84
CA ASP A 62 0.79 -7.55 16.79
C ASP A 62 0.95 -6.02 16.65
N ILE A 63 -0.16 -5.29 16.67
CA ILE A 63 -0.15 -3.82 16.59
C ILE A 63 0.52 -3.24 17.84
N ARG A 64 0.24 -3.79 19.03
CA ARG A 64 0.93 -3.38 20.25
C ARG A 64 2.43 -3.59 20.11
N ASP A 65 2.86 -4.78 19.71
CA ASP A 65 4.28 -5.13 19.64
C ASP A 65 5.01 -4.31 18.57
N MET A 66 4.34 -4.00 17.44
CA MET A 66 4.84 -3.07 16.44
C MET A 66 5.05 -1.67 17.06
N ILE A 67 4.05 -1.12 17.72
CA ILE A 67 4.13 0.21 18.32
C ILE A 67 5.17 0.26 19.44
N GLU A 68 5.21 -0.73 20.34
CA GLU A 68 6.23 -0.81 21.38
C GLU A 68 7.66 -0.85 20.83
N LYS A 69 7.85 -1.53 19.68
CA LYS A 69 9.12 -1.52 18.95
C LYS A 69 9.47 -0.13 18.42
N ASP A 70 8.46 0.62 17.92
CA ASP A 70 8.61 1.84 17.18
C ASP A 70 8.62 3.11 18.03
N PHE A 71 7.98 3.06 19.19
CA PHE A 71 7.60 4.22 20.00
C PHE A 71 8.76 5.20 20.26
N ASN A 72 9.93 4.67 20.55
CA ASN A 72 11.14 5.47 20.84
C ASN A 72 11.98 5.76 19.59
N HIS A 73 11.49 5.46 18.39
CA HIS A 73 12.16 5.80 17.14
C HIS A 73 11.56 7.08 16.54
N PRO A 74 12.28 8.21 16.58
CA PRO A 74 11.78 9.49 16.05
C PRO A 74 11.56 9.48 14.54
N CYS A 75 12.18 8.54 13.81
CA CYS A 75 11.92 8.38 12.39
C CYS A 75 10.49 7.90 12.09
N VAL A 76 9.85 7.15 12.99
CA VAL A 76 8.48 6.67 12.77
C VAL A 76 7.49 7.82 12.95
N VAL A 77 6.82 8.20 11.89
CA VAL A 77 5.90 9.35 11.86
C VAL A 77 4.45 8.97 11.61
N MET A 78 4.20 7.73 11.19
CA MET A 78 2.86 7.25 10.82
C MET A 78 2.80 5.73 10.88
N TYR A 79 1.61 5.18 11.13
CA TYR A 79 1.32 3.75 11.01
C TYR A 79 0.34 3.48 9.87
N SER A 80 0.62 2.42 9.10
CA SER A 80 -0.31 1.89 8.10
C SER A 80 -0.83 0.52 8.56
N LEU A 81 -2.15 0.33 8.55
CA LEU A 81 -2.78 -0.87 9.09
C LEU A 81 -3.10 -1.94 8.05
N GLY A 82 -2.74 -1.71 6.81
CA GLY A 82 -2.95 -2.68 5.74
C GLY A 82 -2.67 -2.12 4.37
N ASN A 83 -2.57 -3.02 3.40
CA ASN A 83 -2.33 -2.68 2.01
C ASN A 83 -3.34 -3.35 1.09
N GLU A 84 -4.02 -2.58 0.25
CA GLU A 84 -4.93 -3.05 -0.82
C GLU A 84 -5.88 -4.18 -0.39
N VAL A 85 -6.31 -4.15 0.86
CA VAL A 85 -7.21 -5.15 1.40
C VAL A 85 -8.62 -4.97 0.84
N ALA A 86 -9.24 -6.08 0.43
CA ALA A 86 -10.55 -6.08 -0.19
C ALA A 86 -11.66 -5.60 0.75
N GLU A 87 -11.43 -5.71 2.05
CA GLU A 87 -12.37 -5.40 3.12
C GLU A 87 -12.62 -3.91 3.28
N THR A 88 -11.71 -3.04 2.84
CA THR A 88 -11.87 -1.58 2.96
C THR A 88 -13.07 -1.04 2.16
N GLY A 89 -13.59 -1.79 1.21
CA GLY A 89 -14.84 -1.49 0.49
C GLY A 89 -16.11 -1.98 1.18
N GLN A 90 -16.00 -2.64 2.34
CA GLN A 90 -17.10 -3.31 3.04
C GLN A 90 -17.32 -2.71 4.44
N LYS A 91 -18.57 -2.63 4.88
CA LYS A 91 -18.91 -2.14 6.22
C LYS A 91 -18.20 -2.92 7.35
N LYS A 92 -18.18 -4.25 7.26
CA LYS A 92 -17.49 -5.12 8.23
C LYS A 92 -15.99 -4.82 8.29
N GLY A 93 -15.35 -4.59 7.13
CA GLY A 93 -13.93 -4.26 7.08
C GLY A 93 -13.63 -2.88 7.65
N ILE A 94 -14.49 -1.89 7.41
CA ILE A 94 -14.36 -0.56 8.02
C ILE A 94 -14.49 -0.64 9.55
N GLU A 95 -15.40 -1.45 10.07
CA GLU A 95 -15.52 -1.69 11.51
C GLU A 95 -14.28 -2.42 12.08
N PHE A 96 -13.69 -3.32 11.32
CA PHE A 96 -12.43 -3.96 11.71
C PHE A 96 -11.26 -2.96 11.70
N PHE A 97 -11.18 -2.11 10.68
CA PHE A 97 -10.20 -1.01 10.66
C PHE A 97 -10.31 -0.14 11.91
N LYS A 98 -11.52 0.25 12.31
CA LYS A 98 -11.74 1.07 13.52
C LYS A 98 -11.27 0.37 14.80
N LYS A 99 -11.39 -0.95 14.89
CA LYS A 99 -10.84 -1.72 16.01
C LYS A 99 -9.30 -1.64 16.03
N MET A 100 -8.64 -1.90 14.91
CA MET A 100 -7.19 -1.79 14.80
C MET A 100 -6.72 -0.35 15.07
N TYR A 101 -7.42 0.65 14.54
CA TYR A 101 -7.18 2.06 14.81
C TYR A 101 -7.25 2.37 16.32
N ALA A 102 -8.26 1.87 17.01
CA ALA A 102 -8.40 2.07 18.45
C ALA A 102 -7.24 1.43 19.24
N VAL A 103 -6.73 0.27 18.80
CA VAL A 103 -5.54 -0.33 19.37
C VAL A 103 -4.32 0.57 19.17
N CYS A 104 -4.11 1.09 17.95
CA CYS A 104 -3.02 2.04 17.69
C CYS A 104 -3.10 3.24 18.62
N LYS A 105 -4.27 3.89 18.69
CA LYS A 105 -4.44 5.11 19.52
C LYS A 105 -4.36 4.84 21.02
N LYS A 106 -4.56 3.62 21.46
CA LYS A 106 -4.34 3.21 22.86
C LYS A 106 -2.86 3.20 23.23
N TYR A 107 -1.98 2.79 22.31
CA TYR A 107 -0.54 2.65 22.57
C TYR A 107 0.27 3.83 22.07
N ASP A 108 -0.22 4.54 21.04
CA ASP A 108 0.36 5.76 20.51
C ASP A 108 -0.77 6.71 20.04
N ALA A 109 -1.11 7.67 20.87
CA ALA A 109 -2.19 8.62 20.58
C ALA A 109 -1.80 9.68 19.55
N ASP A 110 -0.51 9.94 19.37
CA ASP A 110 0.00 11.11 18.64
C ASP A 110 0.20 10.81 17.16
N ARG A 111 0.80 9.67 16.81
CA ARG A 111 1.09 9.33 15.42
C ARG A 111 -0.17 9.05 14.63
N PRO A 112 -0.31 9.63 13.43
CA PRO A 112 -1.46 9.40 12.56
C PRO A 112 -1.46 7.97 12.01
N VAL A 113 -2.67 7.50 11.69
CA VAL A 113 -2.94 6.15 11.21
C VAL A 113 -3.60 6.20 9.84
N THR A 114 -3.13 5.35 8.94
CA THR A 114 -3.62 5.19 7.57
C THR A 114 -3.81 3.73 7.17
N THR A 115 -4.21 3.50 5.96
CA THR A 115 -4.07 2.22 5.23
C THR A 115 -4.00 2.51 3.73
N GLY A 116 -3.24 1.71 2.97
CA GLY A 116 -3.15 1.84 1.52
C GLY A 116 -4.38 1.28 0.83
N VAL A 117 -5.18 2.13 0.18
CA VAL A 117 -6.41 1.73 -0.50
C VAL A 117 -6.27 1.80 -2.01
N ASN A 118 -6.36 0.64 -2.68
CA ASN A 118 -6.55 0.61 -4.12
C ASN A 118 -8.01 0.90 -4.45
N ILE A 119 -8.26 2.12 -4.94
CA ILE A 119 -9.61 2.66 -5.16
C ILE A 119 -10.40 1.82 -6.16
N PHE A 120 -9.75 1.37 -7.22
CA PHE A 120 -10.40 0.59 -8.27
C PHE A 120 -10.71 -0.83 -7.79
N PHE A 121 -9.78 -1.46 -7.07
CA PHE A 121 -9.98 -2.80 -6.51
C PHE A 121 -11.12 -2.84 -5.50
N ASN A 122 -11.24 -1.82 -4.65
CA ASN A 122 -12.35 -1.68 -3.72
C ASN A 122 -13.72 -1.71 -4.41
N TRP A 123 -13.82 -1.00 -5.53
CA TRP A 123 -15.06 -0.99 -6.30
C TRP A 123 -15.34 -2.33 -6.96
N LEU A 124 -14.34 -2.95 -7.60
CA LEU A 124 -14.48 -4.29 -8.18
C LEU A 124 -14.91 -5.32 -7.13
N HIS A 125 -14.28 -5.28 -5.96
CA HIS A 125 -14.64 -6.18 -4.86
C HIS A 125 -16.08 -5.99 -4.41
N ALA A 126 -16.53 -4.75 -4.29
CA ALA A 126 -17.91 -4.43 -3.93
C ALA A 126 -18.95 -4.89 -4.95
N LEU A 127 -18.54 -5.13 -6.20
CA LEU A 127 -19.39 -5.71 -7.26
C LEU A 127 -19.33 -7.25 -7.31
N GLY A 128 -18.56 -7.89 -6.39
CA GLY A 128 -18.34 -9.33 -6.42
C GLY A 128 -17.21 -9.81 -7.36
N PHE A 129 -16.54 -8.89 -8.06
CA PHE A 129 -15.40 -9.17 -8.92
C PHE A 129 -14.06 -9.03 -8.15
N GLY A 130 -14.04 -9.38 -6.87
CA GLY A 130 -12.88 -9.18 -6.01
C GLY A 130 -11.60 -9.78 -6.59
N VAL A 131 -10.52 -9.00 -6.56
CA VAL A 131 -9.17 -9.46 -6.94
C VAL A 131 -8.74 -10.56 -5.98
N TYR A 132 -9.05 -10.37 -4.69
CA TYR A 132 -8.75 -11.30 -3.61
C TYR A 132 -10.02 -11.96 -3.09
N SER A 133 -9.96 -13.26 -2.77
CA SER A 133 -11.01 -13.98 -2.06
C SER A 133 -10.49 -15.34 -1.59
N ASP A 134 -11.03 -15.86 -0.48
CA ASP A 134 -10.66 -17.18 0.05
C ASP A 134 -10.84 -18.29 -0.98
N LYS A 135 -11.91 -18.20 -1.79
CA LYS A 135 -12.15 -19.15 -2.88
C LYS A 135 -11.01 -19.13 -3.91
N LYS A 136 -10.59 -17.95 -4.36
CA LYS A 136 -9.51 -17.81 -5.34
C LYS A 136 -8.16 -18.25 -4.77
N ALA A 137 -7.89 -17.98 -3.50
CA ALA A 137 -6.69 -18.41 -2.82
C ALA A 137 -6.59 -19.96 -2.78
N LYS A 138 -7.70 -20.64 -2.46
CA LYS A 138 -7.78 -22.10 -2.39
C LYS A 138 -7.73 -22.79 -3.78
N GLU A 139 -8.38 -22.21 -4.79
CA GLU A 139 -8.43 -22.78 -6.15
C GLU A 139 -7.09 -22.65 -6.91
N ASN A 140 -6.21 -21.79 -6.45
CA ASN A 140 -4.96 -21.49 -7.16
C ASN A 140 -3.75 -21.35 -6.22
N PRO A 141 -3.31 -22.44 -5.56
CA PRO A 141 -2.21 -22.41 -4.59
C PRO A 141 -0.87 -21.93 -5.16
N GLN A 142 -0.70 -21.97 -6.49
CA GLN A 142 0.51 -21.50 -7.17
C GLN A 142 0.36 -20.09 -7.76
N LYS A 143 -0.79 -19.45 -7.61
CA LYS A 143 -1.02 -18.13 -8.16
C LYS A 143 -0.20 -17.09 -7.40
N LYS A 144 0.73 -16.53 -8.09
CA LYS A 144 1.47 -15.36 -7.63
C LYS A 144 0.49 -14.23 -7.30
N VAL A 145 0.84 -13.44 -6.33
CA VAL A 145 0.10 -12.35 -5.67
C VAL A 145 -0.64 -11.42 -6.63
N GLY A 146 -1.62 -10.69 -6.15
CA GLY A 146 -2.52 -9.81 -6.93
C GLY A 146 -1.87 -8.76 -7.82
N SER A 147 -0.59 -8.45 -7.65
CA SER A 147 0.22 -7.69 -8.59
C SER A 147 0.24 -8.32 -10.00
N GLU A 148 0.14 -9.65 -10.12
CA GLU A 148 0.07 -10.33 -11.43
C GLU A 148 -1.25 -10.03 -12.15
N PHE A 149 -2.38 -10.03 -11.44
CA PHE A 149 -3.66 -9.61 -12.02
C PHE A 149 -3.60 -8.15 -12.49
N PHE A 150 -3.02 -7.28 -11.67
CA PHE A 150 -2.85 -5.87 -11.99
C PHE A 150 -1.98 -5.68 -13.23
N ASN A 151 -0.83 -6.34 -13.29
CA ASN A 151 0.10 -6.26 -14.41
C ASN A 151 -0.52 -6.81 -15.70
N ASN A 152 -1.26 -7.92 -15.61
CA ASN A 152 -1.96 -8.47 -16.77
C ASN A 152 -3.08 -7.55 -17.26
N LEU A 153 -3.88 -6.99 -16.34
CA LEU A 153 -4.94 -6.04 -16.69
C LEU A 153 -4.36 -4.74 -17.25
N ALA A 154 -3.30 -4.21 -16.65
CA ALA A 154 -2.59 -3.03 -17.13
C ALA A 154 -1.90 -3.29 -18.48
N GLY A 155 -1.39 -4.50 -18.70
CA GLY A 155 -0.84 -4.92 -19.99
C GLY A 155 -1.87 -4.95 -21.12
N ILE A 156 -3.12 -5.33 -20.81
CA ILE A 156 -4.21 -5.41 -21.79
C ILE A 156 -4.88 -4.04 -21.99
N THR A 157 -5.18 -3.31 -20.90
CA THR A 157 -5.99 -2.10 -20.94
C THR A 157 -5.19 -0.80 -20.86
N GLY A 158 -3.92 -0.91 -20.47
CA GLY A 158 -3.06 0.22 -20.10
C GLY A 158 -3.34 0.72 -18.67
N ALA A 159 -2.28 1.10 -17.96
CA ALA A 159 -2.38 1.65 -16.60
C ALA A 159 -3.28 2.91 -16.52
N GLY A 160 -3.37 3.67 -17.62
CA GLY A 160 -4.22 4.85 -17.72
C GLY A 160 -5.71 4.55 -17.57
N PHE A 161 -6.19 3.40 -18.04
CA PHE A 161 -7.58 2.99 -17.91
C PHE A 161 -7.96 2.80 -16.44
N MET A 162 -7.15 2.11 -15.67
CA MET A 162 -7.43 1.83 -14.25
C MET A 162 -7.40 3.11 -13.40
N LYS A 163 -6.43 3.99 -13.67
CA LYS A 163 -6.35 5.32 -13.05
C LYS A 163 -7.62 6.15 -13.36
N PHE A 164 -8.11 6.09 -14.60
CA PHE A 164 -9.35 6.75 -15.00
C PHE A 164 -10.57 6.15 -14.30
N MET A 165 -10.70 4.82 -14.27
CA MET A 165 -11.80 4.13 -13.59
C MET A 165 -11.89 4.49 -12.10
N ALA A 166 -10.74 4.66 -11.42
CA ALA A 166 -10.69 5.10 -10.04
C ALA A 166 -11.33 6.49 -9.79
N THR A 167 -11.52 7.31 -10.84
CA THR A 167 -12.17 8.62 -10.73
C THR A 167 -13.70 8.57 -10.74
N LEU A 168 -14.29 7.43 -11.04
CA LEU A 168 -15.73 7.28 -11.20
C LEU A 168 -16.46 7.39 -9.83
N TYR A 169 -17.70 7.87 -9.88
CA TYR A 169 -18.53 8.04 -8.70
C TYR A 169 -18.73 6.75 -7.87
N PRO A 170 -18.92 5.56 -8.46
CA PRO A 170 -19.01 4.33 -7.67
C PRO A 170 -17.75 4.04 -6.84
N CYS A 171 -16.56 4.35 -7.37
CA CYS A 171 -15.31 4.20 -6.64
C CYS A 171 -15.25 5.14 -5.43
N ASP A 172 -15.75 6.37 -5.58
CA ASP A 172 -15.87 7.30 -4.47
C ASP A 172 -16.82 6.79 -3.38
N VAL A 173 -18.00 6.33 -3.76
CA VAL A 173 -18.99 5.78 -2.81
C VAL A 173 -18.40 4.64 -1.98
N LYS A 174 -17.58 3.79 -2.58
CA LYS A 174 -17.01 2.60 -1.93
C LYS A 174 -15.75 2.87 -1.09
N THR A 175 -15.13 4.03 -1.25
CA THR A 175 -13.90 4.38 -0.51
C THR A 175 -14.09 5.48 0.52
N ARG A 176 -15.10 6.34 0.38
CA ARG A 176 -15.24 7.54 1.21
C ARG A 176 -15.42 7.26 2.71
N GLU A 177 -16.14 6.19 3.09
CA GLU A 177 -16.34 5.83 4.50
C GLU A 177 -15.05 5.30 5.13
N CYS A 178 -14.27 4.51 4.38
CA CYS A 178 -12.98 4.04 4.83
C CYS A 178 -12.01 5.20 5.03
N TYR A 179 -11.91 6.10 4.05
CA TYR A 179 -11.07 7.30 4.18
C TYR A 179 -11.49 8.23 5.32
N ALA A 180 -12.79 8.31 5.62
CA ALA A 180 -13.28 9.11 6.75
C ALA A 180 -12.95 8.50 8.12
N ALA A 181 -12.56 7.23 8.17
CA ALA A 181 -12.17 6.55 9.39
C ALA A 181 -10.67 6.66 9.70
N MET A 182 -9.85 7.20 8.77
CA MET A 182 -8.40 7.36 8.88
C MET A 182 -8.03 8.79 9.29
N ASP A 183 -6.90 8.97 9.96
CA ASP A 183 -6.31 10.29 10.15
C ASP A 183 -5.77 10.85 8.83
N VAL A 184 -5.16 9.99 8.02
CA VAL A 184 -4.62 10.30 6.70
C VAL A 184 -5.15 9.27 5.70
N ALA A 185 -5.77 9.73 4.64
CA ALA A 185 -6.30 8.86 3.59
C ALA A 185 -5.17 8.39 2.65
N GLY A 186 -4.86 7.09 2.68
CA GLY A 186 -3.82 6.46 1.86
C GLY A 186 -4.37 6.01 0.51
N TYR A 187 -3.88 6.62 -0.58
CA TYR A 187 -4.32 6.34 -1.95
C TYR A 187 -3.25 5.54 -2.68
N ASN A 188 -3.57 4.30 -3.07
CA ASN A 188 -2.73 3.56 -4.00
C ASN A 188 -3.16 3.89 -5.44
N TYR A 189 -2.20 4.39 -6.23
CA TYR A 189 -2.36 4.73 -7.66
C TYR A 189 -3.48 5.73 -7.98
N GLY A 190 -3.74 6.67 -7.05
CA GLY A 190 -4.84 7.63 -7.10
C GLY A 190 -4.59 8.92 -7.88
N ILE A 191 -3.55 9.03 -8.71
CA ILE A 191 -3.07 10.28 -9.32
C ILE A 191 -4.16 11.09 -10.03
N LEU A 192 -5.10 10.45 -10.73
CA LEU A 192 -6.20 11.14 -11.42
C LEU A 192 -7.34 11.55 -10.47
N ARG A 193 -7.35 11.01 -9.25
CA ARG A 193 -8.40 11.24 -8.27
C ARG A 193 -8.18 12.50 -7.43
N TYR A 194 -6.94 12.87 -7.15
CA TYR A 194 -6.58 13.95 -6.23
C TYR A 194 -7.29 15.28 -6.54
N LYS A 195 -7.25 15.73 -7.81
CA LYS A 195 -7.89 16.99 -8.22
C LYS A 195 -9.38 17.08 -7.87
N LYS A 196 -10.08 15.96 -7.87
CA LYS A 196 -11.50 15.87 -7.53
C LYS A 196 -11.69 15.84 -6.01
N ASP A 197 -10.87 15.06 -5.32
CA ASP A 197 -11.05 14.79 -3.90
C ASP A 197 -10.63 15.96 -3.02
N VAL A 198 -9.58 16.70 -3.33
CA VAL A 198 -9.21 17.93 -2.60
C VAL A 198 -10.29 19.01 -2.65
N LYS A 199 -11.13 19.01 -3.69
CA LYS A 199 -12.28 19.93 -3.78
C LYS A 199 -13.50 19.40 -3.04
N LYS A 200 -13.73 18.08 -3.10
CA LYS A 200 -14.91 17.45 -2.54
C LYS A 200 -14.79 17.23 -1.03
N TYR A 201 -13.59 16.99 -0.56
CA TYR A 201 -13.27 16.68 0.84
C TYR A 201 -12.16 17.63 1.32
N PRO A 202 -12.47 18.89 1.59
CA PRO A 202 -11.44 19.91 1.88
C PRO A 202 -10.65 19.65 3.17
N ASP A 203 -11.25 18.91 4.12
CA ASP A 203 -10.60 18.58 5.40
C ASP A 203 -9.83 17.26 5.36
N ARG A 204 -9.86 16.55 4.22
CA ARG A 204 -9.17 15.26 4.08
C ARG A 204 -7.68 15.48 3.83
N VAL A 205 -6.85 14.97 4.73
CA VAL A 205 -5.41 14.84 4.51
C VAL A 205 -5.17 13.62 3.63
N ILE A 206 -4.43 13.79 2.54
CA ILE A 206 -4.22 12.75 1.52
C ILE A 206 -2.74 12.40 1.42
N LEU A 207 -2.46 11.12 1.39
CA LEU A 207 -1.14 10.54 1.12
C LEU A 207 -1.22 9.66 -0.11
N GLY A 208 -0.30 9.81 -1.05
CA GLY A 208 -0.04 8.79 -2.07
C GLY A 208 0.69 7.61 -1.45
N SER A 209 -0.04 6.64 -0.89
CA SER A 209 0.57 5.51 -0.19
C SER A 209 1.29 4.55 -1.14
N GLU A 210 0.90 4.52 -2.41
CA GLU A 210 1.66 3.95 -3.53
C GLU A 210 1.42 4.76 -4.80
N THR A 211 2.52 5.14 -5.46
CA THR A 211 2.48 5.90 -6.71
C THR A 211 3.47 5.31 -7.71
N PHE A 212 3.07 5.13 -8.97
CA PHE A 212 4.04 4.73 -10.00
C PHE A 212 5.13 5.77 -10.17
N CYS A 213 6.37 5.34 -10.39
CA CYS A 213 7.50 6.20 -10.71
C CYS A 213 7.17 7.21 -11.82
N SER A 214 6.47 6.75 -12.86
CA SER A 214 6.03 7.59 -13.99
C SER A 214 5.06 8.71 -13.61
N ASP A 215 4.39 8.61 -12.46
CA ASP A 215 3.44 9.60 -11.95
C ASP A 215 4.04 10.54 -10.90
N ALA A 216 5.22 10.23 -10.35
CA ALA A 216 5.82 10.95 -9.23
C ALA A 216 6.01 12.46 -9.52
N TYR A 217 6.54 12.80 -10.69
CA TYR A 217 6.66 14.21 -11.09
C TYR A 217 5.29 14.91 -11.16
N ARG A 218 4.27 14.25 -11.71
CA ARG A 218 2.92 14.78 -11.81
C ARG A 218 2.26 14.96 -10.43
N PHE A 219 2.49 14.03 -9.52
CA PHE A 219 2.06 14.15 -8.12
C PHE A 219 2.70 15.38 -7.48
N TRP A 220 4.01 15.51 -7.59
CA TRP A 220 4.76 16.62 -7.02
C TRP A 220 4.27 17.98 -7.51
N GLU A 221 4.10 18.13 -8.83
CA GLU A 221 3.59 19.37 -9.40
C GLU A 221 2.19 19.73 -8.87
N PHE A 222 1.34 18.73 -8.67
CA PHE A 222 0.01 18.94 -8.12
C PHE A 222 0.06 19.24 -6.60
N ALA A 223 0.86 18.53 -5.85
CA ALA A 223 0.99 18.66 -4.40
C ALA A 223 1.52 20.04 -3.97
N LYS A 224 2.44 20.64 -4.73
CA LYS A 224 2.94 21.99 -4.45
C LYS A 224 1.83 23.06 -4.34
N ALA A 225 0.72 22.86 -5.01
CA ALA A 225 -0.41 23.77 -5.01
C ALA A 225 -1.54 23.38 -4.05
N HIS A 226 -1.41 22.24 -3.33
CA HIS A 226 -2.51 21.67 -2.54
C HIS A 226 -2.00 21.07 -1.24
N ASN A 227 -2.04 21.85 -0.16
CA ASN A 227 -1.55 21.45 1.16
C ASN A 227 -2.22 20.20 1.77
N ALA A 228 -3.37 19.78 1.22
CA ALA A 228 -4.04 18.55 1.62
C ALA A 228 -3.25 17.28 1.24
N LEU A 229 -2.33 17.38 0.24
CA LEU A 229 -1.45 16.28 -0.17
C LEU A 229 -0.12 16.41 0.56
N ILE A 230 0.11 15.53 1.53
CA ILE A 230 1.29 15.62 2.41
C ILE A 230 2.53 14.91 1.88
N GLY A 231 2.39 14.04 0.88
CA GLY A 231 3.48 13.31 0.27
C GLY A 231 3.02 12.11 -0.54
N GLU A 232 4.00 11.38 -1.07
CA GLU A 232 3.79 10.12 -1.76
C GLU A 232 4.91 9.14 -1.49
N PHE A 233 4.59 7.85 -1.59
CA PHE A 233 5.56 6.76 -1.62
C PHE A 233 5.59 6.16 -3.03
N VAL A 234 6.74 6.25 -3.66
CA VAL A 234 6.95 5.70 -5.00
C VAL A 234 7.08 4.18 -4.90
N TRP A 235 6.32 3.46 -5.71
CA TRP A 235 6.43 2.02 -5.81
C TRP A 235 7.30 1.63 -7.01
N ALA A 236 8.48 1.07 -6.81
CA ALA A 236 9.08 0.90 -5.49
C ALA A 236 10.49 1.50 -5.48
N GLY A 237 10.94 1.88 -4.28
CA GLY A 237 12.26 2.47 -4.14
C GLY A 237 13.41 1.48 -4.35
N MET A 238 13.23 0.21 -3.94
CA MET A 238 14.14 -0.90 -4.19
C MET A 238 13.34 -2.20 -4.26
N ASP A 239 13.50 -2.93 -5.36
CA ASP A 239 12.95 -4.25 -5.54
C ASP A 239 13.98 -5.33 -5.20
N TYR A 240 13.49 -6.45 -4.68
CA TYR A 240 14.30 -7.65 -4.50
C TYR A 240 14.27 -8.49 -5.77
N LEU A 241 15.44 -9.00 -6.17
CA LEU A 241 15.55 -10.02 -7.21
C LEU A 241 15.62 -11.40 -6.57
N GLY A 242 15.06 -12.41 -7.24
CA GLY A 242 15.07 -13.80 -6.77
C GLY A 242 13.71 -14.33 -6.36
N GLU A 243 13.68 -15.41 -5.58
CA GLU A 243 12.47 -16.17 -5.27
C GLU A 243 11.41 -15.38 -4.48
N VAL A 244 11.84 -14.46 -3.65
CA VAL A 244 10.96 -13.64 -2.80
C VAL A 244 10.70 -12.25 -3.36
N GLY A 245 11.26 -11.94 -4.53
CA GLY A 245 11.18 -10.60 -5.14
C GLY A 245 10.30 -10.58 -6.38
N VAL A 246 10.27 -9.43 -7.03
CA VAL A 246 9.46 -9.17 -8.23
C VAL A 246 10.13 -9.65 -9.52
N GLY A 247 11.31 -10.21 -9.45
CA GLY A 247 12.04 -10.71 -10.61
C GLY A 247 13.00 -11.84 -10.28
N SER A 248 13.34 -12.61 -11.29
CA SER A 248 14.43 -13.56 -11.23
C SER A 248 15.57 -13.13 -12.15
N TRP A 249 16.76 -13.61 -11.88
CA TRP A 249 17.93 -13.35 -12.71
C TRP A 249 18.71 -14.65 -12.90
N GLU A 250 19.29 -14.77 -14.07
CA GLU A 250 20.10 -15.91 -14.42
C GLU A 250 21.48 -15.46 -14.86
N TYR A 251 22.51 -16.16 -14.40
CA TYR A 251 23.88 -15.95 -14.90
C TYR A 251 24.06 -16.77 -16.18
N LYS A 252 24.23 -16.08 -17.31
CA LYS A 252 24.54 -16.68 -18.59
C LYS A 252 25.65 -15.89 -19.28
N GLU A 253 26.47 -16.55 -20.06
CA GLU A 253 27.52 -15.91 -20.85
C GLU A 253 26.98 -15.03 -21.98
N TYR A 254 25.72 -15.19 -22.32
CA TYR A 254 25.00 -14.40 -23.32
C TYR A 254 23.62 -13.98 -22.77
N ALA A 255 23.12 -12.86 -23.28
CA ALA A 255 21.78 -12.42 -22.91
C ALA A 255 20.75 -13.45 -23.37
N PRO A 256 19.94 -14.04 -22.47
CA PRO A 256 18.89 -14.98 -22.86
C PRO A 256 17.83 -14.22 -23.67
N GLU A 257 17.25 -14.88 -24.65
CA GLU A 257 15.97 -14.43 -25.16
C GLU A 257 14.95 -14.53 -24.04
N PHE A 258 14.25 -13.44 -23.74
CA PHE A 258 13.17 -13.42 -22.76
C PHE A 258 11.96 -14.18 -23.33
N THR A 259 11.98 -15.49 -23.21
CA THR A 259 10.96 -16.34 -23.82
C THR A 259 9.78 -16.65 -22.90
N HIS A 260 9.87 -16.38 -21.60
CA HIS A 260 8.77 -16.66 -20.68
C HIS A 260 8.77 -15.63 -19.56
N GLY A 261 7.61 -15.07 -19.30
CA GLY A 261 7.28 -14.05 -18.33
C GLY A 261 8.04 -14.13 -17.02
N VAL A 262 9.26 -13.79 -17.11
CA VAL A 262 10.13 -13.62 -15.98
C VAL A 262 9.67 -12.34 -15.31
N GLY A 263 9.56 -12.41 -14.03
CA GLY A 263 9.16 -11.32 -13.21
C GLY A 263 9.78 -10.01 -13.65
N TRP A 264 8.95 -9.10 -13.87
CA TRP A 264 9.24 -7.77 -14.31
C TRP A 264 9.67 -6.94 -13.12
N CYS A 265 10.85 -6.35 -13.19
CA CYS A 265 10.83 -4.93 -12.89
C CYS A 265 9.96 -4.31 -13.97
N ALA A 266 8.71 -4.04 -13.67
CA ALA A 266 7.89 -3.32 -14.61
C ALA A 266 8.65 -2.05 -14.97
N PRO A 267 8.84 -1.72 -16.26
CA PRO A 267 9.36 -0.43 -16.62
C PRO A 267 8.37 0.59 -16.08
N GLN A 268 8.75 1.22 -15.02
CA GLN A 268 7.94 2.21 -14.33
C GLN A 268 8.18 3.56 -14.91
#